data_fe1b35829141b41a8411c14a409dac36
#
_entry.id   fe1b35829141b41a8411c14a409dac36
#
_cell.length_a   1.000
_cell.length_b   1.000
_cell.length_c   1.000
_cell.angle_alpha   90.00
_cell.angle_beta   90.00
_cell.angle_gamma   90.00
#
_symmetry.space_group_name_H-M   'P 1'
#
loop_
_entity.id
_entity.type
_entity.pdbx_description
1 polymer ?
#
loop_
_entity_poly.entity_id
_entity_poly.type
_entity_poly.pdbx_seq_one_letter_code
_entity_poly.pdbx_strand_id
1 'polypeptide(L)'
;VTPRGTDAERVEAANTAFYECLERGDFEELSALWMDDEITCVHPGWPVLAGRGEVLRSYALIMAHTDYIQFFLTDVKVSVMGDTALATCTENILSGGPADEESGELGPLVGQLVVATNVFRRTPDGWRLWAHHGSPVLADADEDDEDGDSSS
;
A
#
# COMPACT_ATOMS: atom_id res chain seq x y z
N VAL A 1 -21.50 22.92 8.42
CA VAL A 1 -20.86 21.73 8.95
C VAL A 1 -19.35 21.94 8.98
N THR A 2 -18.78 21.73 10.12
CA THR A 2 -17.34 21.89 10.29
C THR A 2 -16.60 20.76 9.56
N PRO A 3 -15.63 21.09 8.73
CA PRO A 3 -14.82 20.03 8.11
C PRO A 3 -14.14 19.19 9.19
N ARG A 4 -14.04 17.92 8.94
CA ARG A 4 -13.40 17.01 9.89
C ARG A 4 -11.92 16.97 9.63
N GLY A 5 -11.18 17.70 10.45
CA GLY A 5 -9.75 17.71 10.38
C GLY A 5 -9.20 18.54 9.24
N THR A 6 -7.90 18.56 9.17
CA THR A 6 -7.18 19.26 8.12
C THR A 6 -7.10 18.37 6.89
N ASP A 7 -6.63 18.94 5.78
CA ASP A 7 -6.40 18.14 4.58
C ASP A 7 -5.36 17.05 4.86
N ALA A 8 -4.31 17.36 5.61
CA ALA A 8 -3.30 16.36 5.94
C ALA A 8 -3.92 15.21 6.73
N GLU A 9 -4.81 15.50 7.67
CA GLU A 9 -5.48 14.46 8.45
C GLU A 9 -6.39 13.61 7.57
N ARG A 10 -7.07 14.23 6.61
CA ARG A 10 -7.93 13.50 5.69
C ARG A 10 -7.15 12.63 4.73
N VAL A 11 -5.99 13.10 4.28
CA VAL A 11 -5.11 12.28 3.44
C VAL A 11 -4.57 11.11 4.24
N GLU A 12 -4.18 11.34 5.48
CA GLU A 12 -3.71 10.26 6.34
C GLU A 12 -4.81 9.22 6.55
N ALA A 13 -6.05 9.67 6.75
CA ALA A 13 -7.18 8.77 6.89
C ALA A 13 -7.43 7.97 5.60
N ALA A 14 -7.29 8.62 4.44
CA ALA A 14 -7.44 7.92 3.16
C ALA A 14 -6.32 6.88 2.96
N ASN A 15 -5.11 7.23 3.37
CA ASN A 15 -3.99 6.31 3.31
C ASN A 15 -4.24 5.07 4.19
N THR A 16 -4.71 5.29 5.40
CA THR A 16 -5.04 4.19 6.31
C THR A 16 -6.16 3.33 5.73
N ALA A 17 -7.20 3.96 5.18
CA ALA A 17 -8.32 3.25 4.59
C ALA A 17 -7.89 2.35 3.44
N PHE A 18 -6.93 2.80 2.65
CA PHE A 18 -6.38 2.01 1.55
C PHE A 18 -5.81 0.69 2.06
N TYR A 19 -4.98 0.74 3.10
CA TYR A 19 -4.39 -0.48 3.67
C TYR A 19 -5.42 -1.34 4.38
N GLU A 20 -6.39 -0.73 5.06
CA GLU A 20 -7.44 -1.48 5.74
C GLU A 20 -8.32 -2.26 4.77
N CYS A 21 -8.63 -1.70 3.61
CA CYS A 21 -9.44 -2.44 2.65
C CYS A 21 -8.65 -3.61 2.04
N LEU A 22 -7.34 -3.48 1.92
CA LEU A 22 -6.50 -4.59 1.50
C LEU A 22 -6.51 -5.71 2.54
N GLU A 23 -6.46 -5.34 3.82
CA GLU A 23 -6.50 -6.33 4.89
C GLU A 23 -7.82 -7.10 4.92
N ARG A 24 -8.92 -6.41 4.64
CA ARG A 24 -10.25 -7.03 4.63
C ARG A 24 -10.55 -7.75 3.31
N GLY A 25 -9.75 -7.53 2.28
CA GLY A 25 -10.05 -8.07 0.97
C GLY A 25 -11.27 -7.41 0.33
N ASP A 26 -11.53 -6.15 0.67
CA ASP A 26 -12.69 -5.41 0.18
C ASP A 26 -12.38 -4.72 -1.15
N PHE A 27 -12.60 -5.44 -2.22
CA PHE A 27 -12.27 -4.97 -3.56
C PHE A 27 -13.14 -3.78 -3.98
N GLU A 28 -14.41 -3.76 -3.57
CA GLU A 28 -15.30 -2.66 -3.93
C GLU A 28 -14.82 -1.35 -3.31
N GLU A 29 -14.46 -1.39 -2.03
CA GLU A 29 -13.95 -0.21 -1.37
C GLU A 29 -12.62 0.22 -1.94
N LEU A 30 -11.75 -0.73 -2.26
CA LEU A 30 -10.48 -0.44 -2.91
C LEU A 30 -10.70 0.29 -4.22
N SER A 31 -11.65 -0.21 -5.03
CA SER A 31 -11.97 0.42 -6.32
C SER A 31 -12.43 1.85 -6.15
N ALA A 32 -13.20 2.12 -5.10
CA ALA A 32 -13.71 3.47 -4.84
C ALA A 32 -12.62 4.43 -4.34
N LEU A 33 -11.57 3.90 -3.73
CA LEU A 33 -10.46 4.73 -3.24
C LEU A 33 -9.54 5.20 -4.36
N TRP A 34 -9.50 4.50 -5.49
CA TRP A 34 -8.70 4.88 -6.63
C TRP A 34 -9.45 5.84 -7.53
N MET A 35 -8.73 6.76 -8.14
CA MET A 35 -9.32 7.67 -9.13
C MET A 35 -9.77 6.90 -10.36
N ASP A 36 -10.61 7.54 -11.16
CA ASP A 36 -11.14 6.91 -12.38
C ASP A 36 -10.20 7.01 -13.57
N ASP A 37 -9.31 8.01 -13.55
CA ASP A 37 -8.42 8.31 -14.69
C ASP A 37 -6.97 7.97 -14.39
N GLU A 38 -6.22 7.77 -15.44
CA GLU A 38 -4.75 7.78 -15.53
C GLU A 38 -3.99 7.46 -14.23
N ILE A 39 -4.45 6.45 -13.53
CA ILE A 39 -3.76 6.01 -12.31
C ILE A 39 -2.60 5.10 -12.66
N THR A 40 -1.61 5.07 -11.77
CA THR A 40 -0.47 4.16 -11.92
C THR A 40 -0.22 3.44 -10.60
N CYS A 41 0.31 2.24 -10.72
CA CYS A 41 0.61 1.44 -9.55
C CYS A 41 1.85 0.60 -9.82
N VAL A 42 2.75 0.56 -8.84
CA VAL A 42 3.92 -0.31 -8.88
C VAL A 42 3.93 -1.11 -7.60
N HIS A 43 3.62 -2.38 -7.70
CA HIS A 43 3.75 -3.30 -6.55
C HIS A 43 5.23 -3.62 -6.35
N PRO A 44 5.65 -3.97 -5.13
CA PRO A 44 7.06 -4.29 -4.88
C PRO A 44 7.55 -5.39 -5.82
N GLY A 45 8.55 -5.05 -6.63
CA GLY A 45 9.12 -5.99 -7.60
C GLY A 45 8.36 -6.13 -8.91
N TRP A 46 7.26 -5.40 -9.10
CA TRP A 46 6.47 -5.46 -10.32
C TRP A 46 6.85 -4.35 -11.30
N PRO A 47 6.56 -4.53 -12.58
CA PRO A 47 6.64 -3.42 -13.52
C PRO A 47 5.52 -2.41 -13.27
N VAL A 48 5.61 -1.25 -13.92
CA VAL A 48 4.59 -0.21 -13.79
C VAL A 48 3.29 -0.67 -14.44
N LEU A 49 2.20 -0.56 -13.68
CA LEU A 49 0.85 -0.80 -14.18
C LEU A 49 0.20 0.56 -14.41
N ALA A 50 -0.44 0.72 -15.53
CA ALA A 50 -1.05 2.00 -15.90
C ALA A 50 -2.51 1.80 -16.30
N GLY A 51 -3.36 2.68 -15.79
CA GLY A 51 -4.79 2.65 -16.08
C GLY A 51 -5.58 1.82 -15.09
N ARG A 52 -6.83 2.23 -14.89
CA ARG A 52 -7.69 1.65 -13.85
C ARG A 52 -7.93 0.15 -14.03
N GLY A 53 -8.16 -0.29 -15.28
CA GLY A 53 -8.41 -1.71 -15.53
C GLY A 53 -7.24 -2.59 -15.14
N GLU A 54 -6.05 -2.18 -15.52
CA GLU A 54 -4.83 -2.94 -15.25
C GLU A 54 -4.51 -2.95 -13.76
N VAL A 55 -4.63 -1.79 -13.12
CA VAL A 55 -4.35 -1.66 -11.69
C VAL A 55 -5.33 -2.48 -10.86
N LEU A 56 -6.63 -2.36 -11.13
CA LEU A 56 -7.63 -3.09 -10.35
C LEU A 56 -7.54 -4.59 -10.58
N ARG A 57 -7.21 -5.02 -11.80
CA ARG A 57 -7.01 -6.44 -12.08
C ARG A 57 -5.86 -7.00 -11.23
N SER A 58 -4.79 -6.24 -11.08
CA SER A 58 -3.67 -6.71 -10.27
C SER A 58 -4.07 -6.90 -8.81
N TYR A 59 -4.86 -6.00 -8.26
CA TYR A 59 -5.34 -6.14 -6.88
C TYR A 59 -6.29 -7.32 -6.74
N ALA A 60 -7.15 -7.55 -7.72
CA ALA A 60 -8.04 -8.70 -7.68
C ALA A 60 -7.25 -10.01 -7.64
N LEU A 61 -6.17 -10.09 -8.42
CA LEU A 61 -5.30 -11.26 -8.42
C LEU A 61 -4.59 -11.42 -7.07
N ILE A 62 -4.06 -10.33 -6.53
CA ILE A 62 -3.38 -10.38 -5.24
C ILE A 62 -4.34 -10.84 -4.15
N MET A 63 -5.55 -10.30 -4.12
CA MET A 63 -6.55 -10.68 -3.13
C MET A 63 -6.97 -12.14 -3.27
N ALA A 64 -7.05 -12.63 -4.50
CA ALA A 64 -7.43 -14.03 -4.75
C ALA A 64 -6.36 -15.01 -4.25
N HIS A 65 -5.11 -14.59 -4.19
CA HIS A 65 -4.01 -15.45 -3.80
C HIS A 65 -3.48 -15.17 -2.39
N THR A 66 -4.16 -14.31 -1.64
CA THR A 66 -3.72 -13.92 -0.29
C THR A 66 -4.86 -14.14 0.69
N ASP A 67 -4.76 -15.15 1.54
CA ASP A 67 -5.79 -15.42 2.52
C ASP A 67 -5.64 -14.58 3.79
N TYR A 68 -4.45 -14.10 4.05
CA TYR A 68 -4.17 -13.29 5.22
C TYR A 68 -3.14 -12.23 4.87
N ILE A 69 -3.43 -10.99 5.21
CA ILE A 69 -2.46 -9.92 5.08
C ILE A 69 -2.74 -8.86 6.13
N GLN A 70 -1.69 -8.36 6.74
CA GLN A 70 -1.78 -7.29 7.73
C GLN A 70 -0.65 -6.31 7.50
N PHE A 71 -0.99 -5.03 7.60
CA PHE A 71 -0.05 -3.94 7.42
C PHE A 71 0.14 -3.19 8.73
N PHE A 72 1.38 -3.01 9.13
CA PHE A 72 1.72 -2.14 10.24
C PHE A 72 2.49 -0.98 9.64
N LEU A 73 1.88 0.19 9.61
CA LEU A 73 2.49 1.36 8.99
C LEU A 73 3.33 2.12 10.01
N THR A 74 4.55 2.46 9.60
CA THR A 74 5.44 3.29 10.40
C THR A 74 5.97 4.42 9.54
N ASP A 75 6.51 5.45 10.17
CA ASP A 75 7.10 6.61 9.50
C ASP A 75 6.15 7.25 8.48
N VAL A 76 4.89 7.37 8.85
CA VAL A 76 3.89 7.97 7.96
C VAL A 76 4.09 9.48 7.92
N LYS A 77 4.28 10.01 6.71
CA LYS A 77 4.42 11.45 6.49
C LYS A 77 3.49 11.88 5.38
N VAL A 78 2.77 12.97 5.62
CA VAL A 78 1.82 13.51 4.65
C VAL A 78 2.19 14.94 4.32
N SER A 79 2.21 15.26 3.04
CA SER A 79 2.43 16.62 2.54
C SER A 79 1.32 16.96 1.57
N VAL A 80 0.70 18.12 1.75
CA VAL A 80 -0.41 18.58 0.91
C VAL A 80 0.02 19.82 0.15
N MET A 81 -0.23 19.81 -1.15
CA MET A 81 0.02 20.99 -1.99
C MET A 81 -1.17 21.15 -2.93
N GLY A 82 -2.05 22.11 -2.64
CA GLY A 82 -3.25 22.35 -3.42
C GLY A 82 -4.15 21.11 -3.43
N ASP A 83 -4.43 20.61 -4.60
CA ASP A 83 -5.31 19.46 -4.78
C ASP A 83 -4.56 18.13 -4.86
N THR A 84 -3.26 18.14 -4.59
CA THR A 84 -2.43 16.94 -4.61
C THR A 84 -1.78 16.75 -3.26
N ALA A 85 -1.69 15.51 -2.83
CA ALA A 85 -1.04 15.18 -1.57
C ALA A 85 -0.15 13.96 -1.74
N LEU A 86 0.89 13.92 -0.93
CA LEU A 86 1.85 12.85 -0.93
C LEU A 86 1.86 12.22 0.46
N ALA A 87 1.70 10.91 0.51
CA ALA A 87 1.87 10.16 1.74
C ALA A 87 2.96 9.13 1.54
N THR A 88 3.99 9.19 2.38
CA THR A 88 5.03 8.17 2.37
C THR A 88 4.97 7.42 3.69
N CYS A 89 5.28 6.14 3.64
CA CYS A 89 5.27 5.32 4.84
C CYS A 89 6.09 4.06 4.63
N THR A 90 6.39 3.39 5.73
CA THR A 90 6.97 2.07 5.70
C THR A 90 5.87 1.07 5.96
N GLU A 91 5.72 0.11 5.07
CA GLU A 91 4.75 -0.97 5.19
C GLU A 91 5.46 -2.17 5.81
N ASN A 92 5.11 -2.50 7.05
CA ASN A 92 5.56 -3.74 7.68
C ASN A 92 4.45 -4.76 7.42
N ILE A 93 4.71 -5.69 6.51
CA ILE A 93 3.67 -6.58 5.99
C ILE A 93 3.86 -7.98 6.53
N LEU A 94 2.77 -8.56 7.01
CA LEU A 94 2.72 -9.96 7.38
C LEU A 94 1.63 -10.60 6.53
N SER A 95 1.98 -11.62 5.76
CA SER A 95 1.01 -12.23 4.84
C SER A 95 1.15 -13.73 4.82
N GLY A 96 0.05 -14.40 4.43
CA GLY A 96 0.01 -15.83 4.24
C GLY A 96 -0.77 -16.16 2.98
N GLY A 97 -0.30 -17.16 2.26
CA GLY A 97 -0.97 -17.62 1.05
C GLY A 97 -2.21 -18.45 1.37
N PRO A 98 -2.75 -19.11 0.35
CA PRO A 98 -3.98 -19.89 0.53
C PRO A 98 -3.87 -20.91 1.65
N ALA A 99 -4.96 -21.08 2.40
CA ALA A 99 -5.02 -22.05 3.47
C ALA A 99 -4.96 -23.47 2.89
N ASP A 100 -4.44 -24.40 3.71
CA ASP A 100 -4.43 -25.81 3.35
C ASP A 100 -5.87 -26.32 3.26
N GLU A 101 -6.23 -26.92 2.16
CA GLU A 101 -7.58 -27.42 1.94
C GLU A 101 -7.97 -28.52 2.94
N GLU A 102 -7.02 -29.32 3.37
CA GLU A 102 -7.29 -30.42 4.29
C GLU A 102 -7.38 -29.99 5.74
N SER A 103 -6.43 -29.20 6.20
CA SER A 103 -6.35 -28.82 7.61
C SER A 103 -7.02 -27.48 7.90
N GLY A 104 -7.21 -26.64 6.88
CA GLY A 104 -7.70 -25.29 7.06
C GLY A 104 -6.67 -24.34 7.64
N GLU A 105 -5.45 -24.79 7.83
CA GLU A 105 -4.40 -23.95 8.37
C GLU A 105 -3.85 -23.01 7.30
N LEU A 106 -3.52 -21.80 7.70
CA LEU A 106 -2.89 -20.84 6.81
C LEU A 106 -1.52 -21.36 6.38
N GLY A 107 -1.12 -21.01 5.17
CA GLY A 107 0.22 -21.27 4.72
C GLY A 107 1.24 -20.52 5.59
N PRO A 108 2.52 -20.73 5.35
CA PRO A 108 3.55 -20.05 6.13
C PRO A 108 3.38 -18.54 6.06
N LEU A 109 3.52 -17.86 7.19
CA LEU A 109 3.46 -16.41 7.25
C LEU A 109 4.80 -15.84 6.82
N VAL A 110 4.76 -14.83 5.98
CA VAL A 110 5.95 -14.18 5.45
C VAL A 110 5.92 -12.71 5.85
N GLY A 111 7.03 -12.24 6.41
CA GLY A 111 7.21 -10.83 6.72
C GLY A 111 7.93 -10.13 5.58
N GLN A 112 7.50 -8.91 5.27
CA GLN A 112 8.10 -8.11 4.22
C GLN A 112 8.15 -6.66 4.64
N LEU A 113 9.23 -5.98 4.30
CA LEU A 113 9.38 -4.56 4.59
C LEU A 113 9.41 -3.80 3.27
N VAL A 114 8.52 -2.83 3.15
CA VAL A 114 8.34 -2.07 1.91
C VAL A 114 8.25 -0.59 2.26
N VAL A 115 8.89 0.25 1.46
CA VAL A 115 8.67 1.70 1.55
C VAL A 115 7.70 2.08 0.44
N ALA A 116 6.72 2.89 0.78
CA ALA A 116 5.64 3.22 -0.15
C ALA A 116 5.51 4.72 -0.34
N THR A 117 5.18 5.10 -1.56
CA THR A 117 4.83 6.46 -1.91
C THR A 117 3.43 6.42 -2.51
N ASN A 118 2.51 7.12 -1.86
CA ASN A 118 1.11 7.18 -2.29
C ASN A 118 0.76 8.62 -2.63
N VAL A 119 0.24 8.83 -3.82
CA VAL A 119 -0.14 10.17 -4.28
C VAL A 119 -1.65 10.24 -4.37
N PHE A 120 -2.22 11.25 -3.71
CA PHE A 120 -3.66 11.46 -3.67
C PHE A 120 -4.03 12.74 -4.39
N ARG A 121 -5.23 12.77 -4.95
CA ARG A 121 -5.80 13.98 -5.54
C ARG A 121 -7.15 14.28 -4.88
N ARG A 122 -7.40 15.56 -4.66
CA ARG A 122 -8.70 16.00 -4.15
C ARG A 122 -9.74 15.86 -5.25
N THR A 123 -10.85 15.22 -4.93
CA THR A 123 -11.98 15.06 -5.85
C THR A 123 -13.24 15.54 -5.15
N PRO A 124 -14.36 15.71 -5.88
CA PRO A 124 -15.63 16.05 -5.21
C PRO A 124 -16.05 15.04 -4.14
N ASP A 125 -15.57 13.81 -4.25
CA ASP A 125 -15.89 12.74 -3.29
C ASP A 125 -14.83 12.57 -2.21
N GLY A 126 -13.85 13.48 -2.15
CA GLY A 126 -12.78 13.43 -1.18
C GLY A 126 -11.44 13.09 -1.83
N TRP A 127 -10.48 12.78 -0.98
CA TRP A 127 -9.14 12.44 -1.45
C TRP A 127 -9.13 11.00 -1.99
N ARG A 128 -8.65 10.84 -3.23
CA ARG A 128 -8.59 9.53 -3.87
C ARG A 128 -7.18 9.27 -4.37
N LEU A 129 -6.82 8.00 -4.43
CA LEU A 129 -5.48 7.57 -4.78
C LEU A 129 -5.24 7.73 -6.29
N TRP A 130 -4.17 8.42 -6.63
CA TRP A 130 -3.77 8.64 -8.02
C TRP A 130 -2.61 7.73 -8.41
N ALA A 131 -1.67 7.50 -7.48
CA ALA A 131 -0.53 6.62 -7.73
C ALA A 131 -0.11 5.93 -6.44
N HIS A 132 0.34 4.71 -6.58
CA HIS A 132 0.93 3.93 -5.49
C HIS A 132 2.21 3.29 -6.00
N HIS A 133 3.28 3.41 -5.23
CA HIS A 133 4.54 2.79 -5.57
C HIS A 133 5.13 2.17 -4.31
N GLY A 134 5.29 0.85 -4.32
CA GLY A 134 5.94 0.13 -3.24
C GLY A 134 7.27 -0.42 -3.68
N SER A 135 8.26 -0.29 -2.81
CA SER A 135 9.63 -0.74 -3.09
C SER A 135 10.13 -1.57 -1.92
N PRO A 136 10.65 -2.79 -2.16
CA PRO A 136 11.12 -3.59 -1.04
C PRO A 136 12.39 -2.96 -0.44
N VAL A 137 12.51 -3.07 0.88
CA VAL A 137 13.71 -2.63 1.57
C VAL A 137 14.69 -3.80 1.58
N LEU A 138 15.91 -3.53 1.12
CA LEU A 138 16.95 -4.56 1.07
C LEU A 138 17.76 -4.54 2.37
N ALA A 139 17.14 -5.03 3.44
CA ALA A 139 17.75 -5.00 4.76
C ALA A 139 19.06 -5.75 4.82
N ASP A 140 19.16 -6.85 4.09
CA ASP A 140 20.39 -7.64 4.07
C ASP A 140 21.55 -6.85 3.49
N ALA A 141 21.28 -6.01 2.48
CA ALA A 141 22.32 -5.17 1.91
C ALA A 141 22.82 -4.15 2.92
N ASP A 142 21.92 -3.60 3.74
CA ASP A 142 22.31 -2.64 4.77
C ASP A 142 23.16 -3.30 5.85
N GLU A 143 22.80 -4.51 6.26
CA GLU A 143 23.58 -5.26 7.23
C GLU A 143 24.95 -5.60 6.71
N ASP A 144 25.03 -6.01 5.45
CA ASP A 144 26.30 -6.32 4.82
C ASP A 144 27.18 -5.07 4.72
N ASP A 145 26.59 -3.92 4.43
CA ASP A 145 27.33 -2.68 4.38
C ASP A 145 27.89 -2.30 5.75
N GLU A 146 27.13 -2.49 6.80
CA GLU A 146 27.58 -2.22 8.17
C GLU A 146 28.73 -3.14 8.53
N ASP A 147 28.63 -4.41 8.20
CA ASP A 147 29.68 -5.37 8.46
C ASP A 147 30.94 -5.00 7.65
N GLY A 148 30.75 -4.58 6.43
CA GLY A 148 31.86 -4.11 5.61
C GLY A 148 32.56 -2.91 6.23
N ASP A 149 31.78 -1.97 6.72
CA ASP A 149 32.33 -0.78 7.38
C ASP A 149 33.07 -1.16 8.66
N SER A 150 32.53 -2.04 9.44
CA SER A 150 33.14 -2.44 10.68
C SER A 150 34.43 -3.21 10.46
N SER A 151 34.57 -3.85 9.32
CA SER A 151 35.77 -4.58 8.98
C SER A 151 36.88 -3.67 8.47
N SER A 152 36.54 -2.49 8.07
CA SER A 152 37.49 -1.50 7.63
C SER A 152 37.95 -0.59 8.78
#